data_d255b5a6e77aeedca6e4127e1ad5c396
#
_entry.id   d255b5a6e77aeedca6e4127e1ad5c396
#
_cell.length_a   1.000
_cell.length_b   1.000
_cell.length_c   1.000
_cell.angle_alpha   90.00
_cell.angle_beta   90.00
_cell.angle_gamma   90.00
#
_symmetry.space_group_name_H-M   'P 1'
#
loop_
_entity.id
_entity.type
_entity.pdbx_description
1 polymer ?
#
loop_
_entity_poly.entity_id
_entity_poly.type
_entity_poly.pdbx_seq_one_letter_code
_entity_poly.pdbx_strand_id
1 'polypeptide(L)'
;ETSLNLEIIQPEEEARLAVVACAPLVSTRTEQLLVVDIGGGSTELVWIDLARVPRVERPRAIMRLHQGFDHTETVFPKAKVVDWISIPLGVATLKDLYRDVTDDGARFALMSWYFEEQLAEFSPYVDAADQAREGFQIIGTSGTVTTLAASHLGLRRYDRTKVDGLRMTSGQIETVISKYLELGPTGRRRDPRIGPDRHALIMSGSAILQALLRLWPTDRLSVADRGLREGLLYAQMSADGVLEDGPL
;
A
#
# COMPACT_ATOMS: atom_id res chain seq x y z
N GLU A 1 -5.72 -34.74 -9.08
CA GLU A 1 -6.52 -34.15 -7.99
C GLU A 1 -5.52 -33.82 -6.86
N THR A 2 -5.43 -32.53 -6.50
CA THR A 2 -4.60 -32.07 -5.40
C THR A 2 -5.48 -32.09 -4.14
N SER A 3 -4.96 -32.59 -3.02
CA SER A 3 -5.63 -32.51 -1.71
C SER A 3 -5.51 -31.12 -1.06
N LEU A 4 -5.32 -30.07 -1.87
CA LEU A 4 -5.24 -28.69 -1.39
C LEU A 4 -6.64 -28.17 -1.11
N ASN A 5 -6.84 -27.65 0.09
CA ASN A 5 -8.03 -26.92 0.49
C ASN A 5 -7.73 -25.41 0.33
N LEU A 6 -8.54 -24.73 -0.48
CA LEU A 6 -8.42 -23.28 -0.65
C LEU A 6 -9.42 -22.61 0.28
N GLU A 7 -8.93 -21.72 1.12
CA GLU A 7 -9.75 -20.90 2.02
C GLU A 7 -9.76 -19.45 1.53
N ILE A 8 -10.95 -18.84 1.59
CA ILE A 8 -11.10 -17.40 1.31
C ILE A 8 -11.01 -16.69 2.66
N ILE A 9 -10.00 -15.85 2.81
CA ILE A 9 -9.82 -15.04 4.01
C ILE A 9 -10.73 -13.81 3.97
N GLN A 10 -11.06 -13.29 5.16
CA GLN A 10 -11.86 -12.07 5.28
C GLN A 10 -11.01 -10.82 4.96
N PRO A 11 -11.65 -9.72 4.51
CA PRO A 11 -10.92 -8.48 4.18
C PRO A 11 -10.08 -7.92 5.33
N GLU A 12 -10.53 -8.07 6.57
CA GLU A 12 -9.76 -7.67 7.76
C GLU A 12 -8.45 -8.48 7.89
N GLU A 13 -8.51 -9.78 7.63
CA GLU A 13 -7.32 -10.62 7.68
C GLU A 13 -6.36 -10.29 6.53
N GLU A 14 -6.88 -10.00 5.34
CA GLU A 14 -6.07 -9.54 4.21
C GLU A 14 -5.32 -8.25 4.56
N ALA A 15 -6.05 -7.25 5.07
CA ALA A 15 -5.49 -5.98 5.54
C ALA A 15 -4.44 -6.20 6.64
N ARG A 16 -4.72 -7.07 7.61
CA ARG A 16 -3.82 -7.40 8.71
C ARG A 16 -2.51 -8.03 8.22
N LEU A 17 -2.59 -8.99 7.32
CA LEU A 17 -1.41 -9.65 6.76
C LEU A 17 -0.55 -8.68 5.93
N ALA A 18 -1.18 -7.78 5.16
CA ALA A 18 -0.48 -6.73 4.43
C ALA A 18 0.28 -5.79 5.39
N VAL A 19 -0.34 -5.39 6.51
CA VAL A 19 0.30 -4.58 7.57
C VAL A 19 1.52 -5.29 8.14
N VAL A 20 1.37 -6.55 8.54
CA VAL A 20 2.47 -7.35 9.14
C VAL A 20 3.62 -7.51 8.16
N ALA A 21 3.34 -7.74 6.87
CA ALA A 21 4.36 -7.83 5.83
C ALA A 21 5.20 -6.55 5.71
N CYS A 22 4.60 -5.40 6.01
CA CYS A 22 5.24 -4.09 5.93
C CYS A 22 6.08 -3.72 7.16
N ALA A 23 6.02 -4.50 8.25
CA ALA A 23 6.70 -4.19 9.51
C ALA A 23 8.19 -3.84 9.36
N PRO A 24 9.02 -4.57 8.56
CA PRO A 24 10.44 -4.23 8.40
C PRO A 24 10.71 -2.88 7.72
N LEU A 25 9.71 -2.29 7.05
CA LEU A 25 9.83 -1.00 6.36
C LEU A 25 9.39 0.19 7.22
N VAL A 26 8.85 -0.08 8.41
CA VAL A 26 8.40 0.96 9.33
C VAL A 26 9.61 1.69 9.91
N SER A 27 9.65 3.00 9.69
CA SER A 27 10.73 3.82 10.24
C SER A 27 10.55 4.02 11.74
N THR A 28 11.66 4.01 12.48
CA THR A 28 11.66 4.34 13.92
C THR A 28 11.16 5.76 14.23
N ARG A 29 11.09 6.64 13.22
CA ARG A 29 10.54 8.01 13.34
C ARG A 29 9.06 8.10 13.07
N THR A 30 8.40 7.01 12.64
CA THR A 30 6.99 7.01 12.23
C THR A 30 6.09 7.03 13.45
N GLU A 31 5.28 8.07 13.59
CA GLU A 31 4.28 8.24 14.63
C GLU A 31 2.88 7.91 14.12
N GLN A 32 2.62 8.23 12.84
CA GLN A 32 1.39 7.86 12.13
C GLN A 32 1.77 7.07 10.89
N LEU A 33 1.19 5.90 10.73
CA LEU A 33 1.45 4.98 9.62
C LEU A 33 0.16 4.70 8.86
N LEU A 34 0.17 4.93 7.55
CA LEU A 34 -0.86 4.45 6.63
C LEU A 34 -0.27 3.32 5.79
N VAL A 35 -0.81 2.11 5.94
CA VAL A 35 -0.52 0.99 5.04
C VAL A 35 -1.60 0.92 3.99
N VAL A 36 -1.20 0.79 2.73
CA VAL A 36 -2.09 0.72 1.57
C VAL A 36 -1.72 -0.51 0.74
N ASP A 37 -2.67 -1.42 0.57
CA ASP A 37 -2.56 -2.54 -0.37
C ASP A 37 -3.53 -2.33 -1.53
N ILE A 38 -3.00 -2.14 -2.74
CA ILE A 38 -3.80 -1.92 -3.95
C ILE A 38 -3.92 -3.25 -4.70
N GLY A 39 -4.97 -3.99 -4.43
CA GLY A 39 -5.27 -5.26 -5.06
C GLY A 39 -5.92 -5.15 -6.45
N GLY A 40 -6.30 -6.30 -7.02
CA GLY A 40 -7.02 -6.35 -8.30
C GLY A 40 -8.48 -5.92 -8.17
N GLY A 41 -9.16 -6.39 -7.13
CA GLY A 41 -10.59 -6.19 -6.87
C GLY A 41 -10.89 -5.18 -5.78
N SER A 42 -10.00 -5.02 -4.84
CA SER A 42 -10.16 -4.12 -3.67
C SER A 42 -8.89 -3.36 -3.37
N THR A 43 -9.00 -2.40 -2.46
CA THR A 43 -7.88 -1.65 -1.88
C THR A 43 -8.09 -1.55 -0.39
N GLU A 44 -7.12 -2.06 0.37
CA GLU A 44 -7.13 -2.06 1.83
C GLU A 44 -6.30 -0.88 2.35
N LEU A 45 -6.87 -0.13 3.29
CA LEU A 45 -6.19 0.95 4.01
C LEU A 45 -6.25 0.67 5.50
N VAL A 46 -5.10 0.80 6.18
CA VAL A 46 -5.01 0.67 7.64
C VAL A 46 -4.22 1.84 8.19
N TRP A 47 -4.86 2.63 9.06
CA TRP A 47 -4.22 3.75 9.77
C TRP A 47 -3.83 3.33 11.18
N ILE A 48 -2.56 3.52 11.51
CA ILE A 48 -1.97 3.05 12.77
C ILE A 48 -1.26 4.20 13.48
N ASP A 49 -1.60 4.41 14.75
CA ASP A 49 -0.92 5.32 15.65
C ASP A 49 0.20 4.59 16.42
N LEU A 50 1.41 5.09 16.27
CA LEU A 50 2.64 4.62 16.91
C LEU A 50 3.26 5.67 17.85
N ALA A 51 2.59 6.81 18.09
CA ALA A 51 3.16 7.90 18.86
C ALA A 51 3.56 7.49 20.28
N ARG A 52 2.79 6.59 20.90
CA ARG A 52 3.07 6.05 22.26
C ARG A 52 4.02 4.86 22.27
N VAL A 53 4.40 4.32 21.10
CA VAL A 53 5.35 3.21 20.99
C VAL A 53 6.78 3.75 20.99
N PRO A 54 7.69 3.23 21.84
CA PRO A 54 9.11 3.60 21.80
C PRO A 54 9.66 3.42 20.39
N ARG A 55 10.48 4.37 19.94
CA ARG A 55 10.94 4.44 18.54
C ARG A 55 11.54 3.12 18.03
N VAL A 56 12.37 2.49 18.84
CA VAL A 56 13.06 1.23 18.48
C VAL A 56 12.11 0.04 18.41
N GLU A 57 10.94 0.11 19.07
CA GLU A 57 9.96 -0.96 19.13
C GLU A 57 8.88 -0.87 18.03
N ARG A 58 8.82 0.25 17.28
CA ARG A 58 7.75 0.50 16.29
C ARG A 58 7.62 -0.61 15.24
N PRO A 59 8.71 -1.10 14.61
CA PRO A 59 8.60 -2.22 13.67
C PRO A 59 8.06 -3.50 14.33
N ARG A 60 8.52 -3.81 15.55
CA ARG A 60 8.04 -4.98 16.30
C ARG A 60 6.57 -4.84 16.72
N ALA A 61 6.13 -3.62 17.07
CA ALA A 61 4.75 -3.37 17.41
C ALA A 61 3.81 -3.63 16.23
N ILE A 62 4.23 -3.30 14.99
CA ILE A 62 3.49 -3.67 13.77
C ILE A 62 3.49 -5.17 13.55
N MET A 63 4.62 -5.84 13.75
CA MET A 63 4.70 -7.31 13.60
C MET A 63 3.71 -8.02 14.54
N ARG A 64 3.51 -7.52 15.76
CA ARG A 64 2.58 -8.10 16.75
C ARG A 64 1.11 -8.01 16.36
N LEU A 65 0.75 -7.17 15.38
CA LEU A 65 -0.62 -7.10 14.85
C LEU A 65 -1.04 -8.38 14.10
N HIS A 66 -0.14 -9.36 13.92
CA HIS A 66 -0.50 -10.69 13.42
C HIS A 66 -1.53 -11.41 14.30
N GLN A 67 -1.65 -11.02 15.58
CA GLN A 67 -2.61 -11.60 16.53
C GLN A 67 -4.02 -10.99 16.43
N GLY A 68 -4.22 -9.92 15.66
CA GLY A 68 -5.49 -9.21 15.49
C GLY A 68 -5.33 -7.70 15.72
N PHE A 69 -6.29 -6.92 15.23
CA PHE A 69 -6.31 -5.48 15.43
C PHE A 69 -6.77 -5.07 16.84
N ASP A 70 -7.58 -5.90 17.48
CA ASP A 70 -8.24 -5.61 18.77
C ASP A 70 -7.60 -6.28 20.00
N HIS A 71 -6.41 -6.86 19.87
CA HIS A 71 -5.78 -7.57 21.01
C HIS A 71 -5.50 -6.65 22.20
N THR A 72 -6.24 -6.86 23.30
CA THR A 72 -6.24 -6.03 24.51
C THR A 72 -5.24 -6.45 25.60
N GLU A 73 -4.58 -7.59 25.49
CA GLU A 73 -3.93 -8.27 26.64
C GLU A 73 -2.40 -8.22 26.71
N THR A 74 -1.71 -7.16 26.32
CA THR A 74 -0.26 -7.13 26.53
C THR A 74 0.21 -5.91 27.34
N VAL A 75 1.20 -6.14 28.21
CA VAL A 75 1.82 -5.16 29.13
C VAL A 75 2.70 -4.09 28.40
N PHE A 76 2.94 -4.23 27.08
CA PHE A 76 3.82 -3.36 26.31
C PHE A 76 3.07 -2.27 25.56
N PRO A 77 3.70 -1.09 25.30
CA PRO A 77 3.10 -0.05 24.47
C PRO A 77 2.80 -0.60 23.08
N LYS A 78 1.53 -0.51 22.67
CA LYS A 78 1.00 -1.13 21.47
C LYS A 78 0.87 -0.14 20.33
N ALA A 79 1.04 -0.64 19.10
CA ALA A 79 0.48 0.00 17.93
C ALA A 79 -1.06 0.03 18.07
N LYS A 80 -1.66 1.20 17.85
CA LYS A 80 -3.11 1.37 17.88
C LYS A 80 -3.62 1.47 16.44
N VAL A 81 -4.39 0.49 15.98
CA VAL A 81 -5.16 0.65 14.75
C VAL A 81 -6.24 1.69 15.04
N VAL A 82 -6.17 2.83 14.34
CA VAL A 82 -7.12 3.94 14.49
C VAL A 82 -8.37 3.64 13.71
N ASP A 83 -8.18 3.19 12.46
CA ASP A 83 -9.25 2.78 11.56
C ASP A 83 -8.68 1.91 10.43
N TRP A 84 -9.54 1.13 9.80
CA TRP A 84 -9.23 0.39 8.60
C TRP A 84 -10.44 0.30 7.68
N ILE A 85 -10.22 0.21 6.38
CA ILE A 85 -11.27 0.05 5.39
C ILE A 85 -10.79 -0.85 4.25
N SER A 86 -11.67 -1.70 3.73
CA SER A 86 -11.52 -2.36 2.45
C SER A 86 -12.50 -1.75 1.46
N ILE A 87 -11.97 -1.04 0.48
CA ILE A 87 -12.75 -0.43 -0.60
C ILE A 87 -12.84 -1.45 -1.74
N PRO A 88 -14.05 -1.83 -2.22
CA PRO A 88 -14.21 -2.83 -3.28
C PRO A 88 -13.86 -2.26 -4.67
N LEU A 89 -12.76 -1.52 -4.75
CA LEU A 89 -12.18 -0.92 -5.94
C LEU A 89 -10.68 -1.18 -5.93
N GLY A 90 -10.27 -2.10 -6.77
CA GLY A 90 -8.88 -2.37 -7.09
C GLY A 90 -8.56 -1.96 -8.53
N VAL A 91 -7.36 -2.31 -9.01
CA VAL A 91 -6.91 -1.87 -10.34
C VAL A 91 -7.77 -2.40 -11.48
N ALA A 92 -8.33 -3.60 -11.36
CA ALA A 92 -9.18 -4.19 -12.39
C ALA A 92 -10.62 -3.65 -12.32
N THR A 93 -11.23 -3.64 -11.15
CA THR A 93 -12.62 -3.17 -10.95
C THR A 93 -12.75 -1.70 -11.30
N LEU A 94 -11.80 -0.86 -10.89
CA LEU A 94 -11.82 0.58 -11.21
C LEU A 94 -11.63 0.83 -12.71
N LYS A 95 -10.74 0.09 -13.37
CA LYS A 95 -10.58 0.15 -14.82
C LYS A 95 -11.86 -0.22 -15.56
N ASP A 96 -12.53 -1.29 -15.13
CA ASP A 96 -13.74 -1.81 -15.80
C ASP A 96 -14.92 -0.85 -15.62
N LEU A 97 -15.00 -0.15 -14.48
CA LEU A 97 -16.03 0.85 -14.23
C LEU A 97 -15.98 2.02 -15.24
N TYR A 98 -14.78 2.39 -15.70
CA TYR A 98 -14.56 3.50 -16.64
C TYR A 98 -14.10 3.05 -18.02
N ARG A 99 -14.40 1.80 -18.43
CA ARG A 99 -13.97 1.23 -19.71
C ARG A 99 -14.49 1.99 -20.94
N ASP A 100 -15.66 2.62 -20.81
CA ASP A 100 -16.30 3.34 -21.91
C ASP A 100 -15.79 4.78 -22.09
N VAL A 101 -14.97 5.29 -21.17
CA VAL A 101 -14.31 6.59 -21.29
C VAL A 101 -13.06 6.42 -22.16
N THR A 102 -13.12 6.95 -23.38
CA THR A 102 -12.07 6.77 -24.40
C THR A 102 -10.88 7.70 -24.23
N ASP A 103 -11.11 8.91 -23.74
CA ASP A 103 -10.01 9.84 -23.42
C ASP A 103 -9.24 9.37 -22.19
N ASP A 104 -7.95 9.17 -22.35
CA ASP A 104 -7.08 8.57 -21.34
C ASP A 104 -6.92 9.48 -20.11
N GLY A 105 -6.79 10.80 -20.34
CA GLY A 105 -6.65 11.78 -19.26
C GLY A 105 -7.95 11.96 -18.46
N ALA A 106 -9.08 12.09 -19.17
CA ALA A 106 -10.39 12.19 -18.53
C ALA A 106 -10.72 10.93 -17.72
N ARG A 107 -10.44 9.75 -18.29
CA ARG A 107 -10.62 8.48 -17.58
C ARG A 107 -9.79 8.42 -16.30
N PHE A 108 -8.52 8.79 -16.38
CA PHE A 108 -7.64 8.85 -15.21
C PHE A 108 -8.16 9.80 -14.13
N ALA A 109 -8.57 11.01 -14.51
CA ALA A 109 -9.11 11.99 -13.58
C ALA A 109 -10.40 11.51 -12.90
N LEU A 110 -11.32 10.92 -13.66
CA LEU A 110 -12.57 10.35 -13.13
C LEU A 110 -12.31 9.19 -12.17
N MET A 111 -11.40 8.27 -12.51
CA MET A 111 -11.01 7.17 -11.62
C MET A 111 -10.43 7.68 -10.30
N SER A 112 -9.55 8.69 -10.36
CA SER A 112 -8.93 9.24 -9.17
C SER A 112 -9.94 9.98 -8.30
N TRP A 113 -10.81 10.79 -8.89
CA TRP A 113 -11.86 11.48 -8.16
C TRP A 113 -12.88 10.51 -7.52
N TYR A 114 -13.33 9.52 -8.27
CA TYR A 114 -14.29 8.55 -7.76
C TYR A 114 -13.72 7.73 -6.58
N PHE A 115 -12.46 7.34 -6.68
CA PHE A 115 -11.80 6.64 -5.57
C PHE A 115 -11.68 7.53 -4.33
N GLU A 116 -11.36 8.81 -4.52
CA GLU A 116 -11.29 9.79 -3.42
C GLU A 116 -12.63 9.91 -2.67
N GLU A 117 -13.76 9.89 -3.39
CA GLU A 117 -15.09 9.91 -2.76
C GLU A 117 -15.35 8.70 -1.86
N GLN A 118 -14.79 7.52 -2.21
CA GLN A 118 -14.96 6.31 -1.39
C GLN A 118 -14.20 6.40 -0.06
N LEU A 119 -13.27 7.31 0.08
CA LEU A 119 -12.50 7.52 1.32
C LEU A 119 -13.24 8.36 2.35
N ALA A 120 -14.38 8.96 2.01
CA ALA A 120 -15.13 9.86 2.90
C ALA A 120 -15.58 9.19 4.22
N GLU A 121 -15.77 7.87 4.21
CA GLU A 121 -16.12 7.09 5.42
C GLU A 121 -14.90 6.65 6.23
N PHE A 122 -13.70 6.82 5.72
CA PHE A 122 -12.47 6.49 6.45
C PHE A 122 -12.20 7.55 7.49
N SER A 123 -12.22 7.16 8.78
CA SER A 123 -12.16 8.09 9.92
C SER A 123 -10.99 9.08 9.86
N PRO A 124 -9.75 8.68 9.50
CA PRO A 124 -8.64 9.61 9.36
C PRO A 124 -8.75 10.59 8.19
N TYR A 125 -9.74 10.44 7.30
CA TYR A 125 -9.97 11.36 6.19
C TYR A 125 -10.34 12.78 6.67
N VAL A 126 -11.14 12.86 7.71
CA VAL A 126 -11.66 14.15 8.24
C VAL A 126 -10.54 14.98 8.87
N ASP A 127 -9.55 14.32 9.47
CA ASP A 127 -8.47 14.95 10.23
C ASP A 127 -7.16 15.05 9.43
N ALA A 128 -7.18 14.68 8.15
CA ALA A 128 -6.00 14.54 7.29
C ALA A 128 -5.16 15.82 7.13
N ALA A 129 -5.79 16.99 7.16
CA ALA A 129 -5.11 18.28 6.92
C ALA A 129 -4.03 18.61 7.97
N ASP A 130 -4.17 18.12 9.21
CA ASP A 130 -3.24 18.42 10.30
C ASP A 130 -2.21 17.32 10.57
N GLN A 131 -2.44 16.09 10.10
CA GLN A 131 -1.64 14.91 10.48
C GLN A 131 -0.48 14.58 9.51
N ALA A 132 -0.43 15.17 8.33
CA ALA A 132 0.55 14.86 7.27
C ALA A 132 1.97 15.43 7.54
N ARG A 133 2.28 15.82 8.77
CA ARG A 133 3.53 16.48 9.12
C ARG A 133 4.57 15.53 9.71
N GLU A 134 5.54 16.02 10.46
CA GLU A 134 6.64 15.21 10.99
C GLU A 134 6.14 13.92 11.65
N GLY A 135 6.65 12.77 11.21
CA GLY A 135 6.28 11.46 11.76
C GLY A 135 5.26 10.67 10.95
N PHE A 136 4.66 11.20 9.88
CA PHE A 136 3.78 10.45 9.00
C PHE A 136 4.56 9.63 7.96
N GLN A 137 4.17 8.39 7.75
CA GLN A 137 4.70 7.49 6.72
C GLN A 137 3.55 6.77 6.03
N ILE A 138 3.62 6.69 4.72
CA ILE A 138 2.81 5.75 3.92
C ILE A 138 3.69 4.57 3.54
N ILE A 139 3.17 3.35 3.65
CA ILE A 139 3.77 2.17 3.04
C ILE A 139 2.76 1.63 2.02
N GLY A 140 3.14 1.70 0.76
CA GLY A 140 2.34 1.16 -0.34
C GLY A 140 2.85 -0.20 -0.77
N THR A 141 1.97 -1.20 -0.77
CA THR A 141 2.24 -2.52 -1.35
C THR A 141 1.38 -2.70 -2.60
N SER A 142 1.87 -3.32 -3.57
CA SER A 142 1.21 -3.79 -4.78
C SER A 142 2.10 -3.74 -6.02
N GLY A 143 1.60 -4.35 -7.09
CA GLY A 143 2.21 -4.25 -8.41
C GLY A 143 2.23 -2.84 -8.99
N THR A 144 1.28 -1.97 -8.61
CA THR A 144 1.26 -0.55 -9.01
C THR A 144 2.42 0.21 -8.41
N VAL A 145 2.55 0.17 -7.08
CA VAL A 145 3.56 0.94 -6.35
C VAL A 145 4.97 0.51 -6.76
N THR A 146 5.21 -0.79 -6.87
CA THR A 146 6.51 -1.33 -7.32
C THR A 146 6.84 -0.97 -8.77
N THR A 147 5.84 -0.89 -9.65
CA THR A 147 6.04 -0.46 -11.06
C THR A 147 6.37 1.03 -11.17
N LEU A 148 5.69 1.88 -10.40
CA LEU A 148 6.01 3.32 -10.31
C LEU A 148 7.44 3.52 -9.80
N ALA A 149 7.84 2.77 -8.78
CA ALA A 149 9.20 2.79 -8.23
C ALA A 149 10.26 2.37 -9.26
N ALA A 150 10.02 1.26 -9.97
CA ALA A 150 10.91 0.79 -11.03
C ALA A 150 11.05 1.82 -12.16
N SER A 151 9.94 2.49 -12.52
CA SER A 151 9.94 3.56 -13.53
C SER A 151 10.67 4.82 -13.05
N HIS A 152 10.50 5.19 -11.79
CA HIS A 152 11.25 6.29 -11.17
C HIS A 152 12.77 6.04 -11.22
N LEU A 153 13.18 4.82 -10.89
CA LEU A 153 14.59 4.40 -10.96
C LEU A 153 15.11 4.17 -12.38
N GLY A 154 14.25 4.23 -13.40
CA GLY A 154 14.62 3.98 -14.79
C GLY A 154 15.00 2.51 -15.09
N LEU A 155 14.54 1.55 -14.30
CA LEU A 155 14.89 0.15 -14.42
C LEU A 155 14.22 -0.47 -15.65
N ARG A 156 15.02 -0.92 -16.62
CA ARG A 156 14.53 -1.68 -17.79
C ARG A 156 14.17 -3.13 -17.45
N ARG A 157 14.79 -3.67 -16.43
CA ARG A 157 14.50 -4.98 -15.85
C ARG A 157 14.21 -4.79 -14.38
N TYR A 158 13.13 -5.38 -13.92
CA TYR A 158 12.73 -5.30 -12.53
C TYR A 158 13.82 -5.86 -11.60
N ASP A 159 14.10 -5.13 -10.53
CA ASP A 159 15.09 -5.51 -9.53
C ASP A 159 14.48 -5.24 -8.13
N ARG A 160 14.04 -6.32 -7.49
CA ARG A 160 13.38 -6.26 -6.17
C ARG A 160 14.29 -5.59 -5.13
N THR A 161 15.59 -5.83 -5.18
CA THR A 161 16.52 -5.29 -4.16
C THR A 161 16.64 -3.76 -4.20
N LYS A 162 16.31 -3.15 -5.33
CA LYS A 162 16.29 -1.71 -5.52
C LYS A 162 14.93 -1.08 -5.24
N VAL A 163 13.87 -1.86 -5.42
CA VAL A 163 12.49 -1.39 -5.31
C VAL A 163 11.95 -1.55 -3.90
N ASP A 164 12.16 -2.71 -3.25
CA ASP A 164 11.69 -2.95 -1.89
C ASP A 164 12.40 -2.02 -0.91
N GLY A 165 11.63 -1.25 -0.14
CA GLY A 165 12.13 -0.25 0.78
C GLY A 165 12.50 1.10 0.16
N LEU A 166 12.37 1.28 -1.17
CA LEU A 166 12.57 2.59 -1.80
C LEU A 166 11.63 3.61 -1.17
N ARG A 167 12.16 4.78 -0.86
CA ARG A 167 11.36 5.93 -0.39
C ARG A 167 11.13 6.90 -1.54
N MET A 168 9.89 7.32 -1.68
CA MET A 168 9.47 8.28 -2.70
C MET A 168 8.67 9.41 -2.05
N THR A 169 8.75 10.59 -2.65
CA THR A 169 7.87 11.73 -2.33
C THR A 169 6.63 11.69 -3.22
N SER A 170 5.55 12.35 -2.79
CA SER A 170 4.35 12.56 -3.62
C SER A 170 4.72 13.16 -4.97
N GLY A 171 5.59 14.18 -5.02
CA GLY A 171 6.01 14.82 -6.27
C GLY A 171 6.80 13.91 -7.22
N GLN A 172 7.59 12.95 -6.68
CA GLN A 172 8.27 11.95 -7.51
C GLN A 172 7.26 10.99 -8.15
N ILE A 173 6.24 10.58 -7.41
CA ILE A 173 5.16 9.73 -7.91
C ILE A 173 4.34 10.47 -8.96
N GLU A 174 3.95 11.72 -8.71
CA GLU A 174 3.25 12.57 -9.68
C GLU A 174 4.03 12.74 -10.98
N THR A 175 5.36 12.90 -10.89
CA THR A 175 6.23 12.98 -12.06
C THR A 175 6.16 11.71 -12.92
N VAL A 176 6.15 10.53 -12.29
CA VAL A 176 6.02 9.26 -13.02
C VAL A 176 4.63 9.11 -13.62
N ILE A 177 3.58 9.49 -12.90
CA ILE A 177 2.19 9.43 -13.38
C ILE A 177 2.01 10.36 -14.58
N SER A 178 2.50 11.61 -14.50
CA SER A 178 2.46 12.56 -15.62
C SER A 178 3.14 12.01 -16.86
N LYS A 179 4.31 11.39 -16.71
CA LYS A 179 5.00 10.72 -17.79
C LYS A 179 4.19 9.56 -18.39
N TYR A 180 3.46 8.82 -17.58
CA TYR A 180 2.58 7.75 -18.07
C TYR A 180 1.41 8.31 -18.89
N LEU A 181 0.84 9.44 -18.48
CA LEU A 181 -0.20 10.13 -19.23
C LEU A 181 0.34 10.63 -20.58
N GLU A 182 1.53 11.26 -20.59
CA GLU A 182 2.20 11.74 -21.81
C GLU A 182 2.50 10.62 -22.81
N LEU A 183 2.93 9.44 -22.32
CA LEU A 183 3.18 8.26 -23.15
C LEU A 183 1.92 7.73 -23.83
N GLY A 184 0.75 7.97 -23.24
CA GLY A 184 -0.50 7.42 -23.71
C GLY A 184 -0.55 5.90 -23.68
N PRO A 185 -1.68 5.26 -24.01
CA PRO A 185 -1.86 3.80 -23.94
C PRO A 185 -0.82 3.03 -24.78
N THR A 186 -0.53 3.52 -26.00
CA THR A 186 0.43 2.86 -26.89
C THR A 186 1.86 2.95 -26.38
N GLY A 187 2.26 4.12 -25.84
CA GLY A 187 3.59 4.30 -25.28
C GLY A 187 3.81 3.44 -24.04
N ARG A 188 2.84 3.41 -23.12
CA ARG A 188 2.89 2.55 -21.91
C ARG A 188 3.01 1.08 -22.26
N ARG A 189 2.30 0.60 -23.28
CA ARG A 189 2.40 -0.80 -23.74
C ARG A 189 3.82 -1.18 -24.22
N ARG A 190 4.56 -0.21 -24.75
CA ARG A 190 5.93 -0.42 -25.27
C ARG A 190 7.00 -0.13 -24.23
N ASP A 191 6.65 0.44 -23.11
CA ASP A 191 7.62 0.80 -22.07
C ASP A 191 8.06 -0.45 -21.29
N PRO A 192 9.33 -0.87 -21.36
CA PRO A 192 9.81 -2.07 -20.68
C PRO A 192 9.79 -1.97 -19.16
N ARG A 193 9.67 -0.75 -18.62
CA ARG A 193 9.59 -0.51 -17.16
C ARG A 193 8.22 -0.88 -16.59
N ILE A 194 7.17 -0.78 -17.40
CA ILE A 194 5.79 -1.13 -17.02
C ILE A 194 5.57 -2.63 -17.19
N GLY A 195 6.10 -3.19 -18.29
CA GLY A 195 5.95 -4.59 -18.64
C GLY A 195 4.60 -4.94 -19.31
N PRO A 196 4.56 -6.09 -20.00
CA PRO A 196 3.41 -6.48 -20.84
C PRO A 196 2.15 -6.76 -20.02
N ASP A 197 2.28 -7.23 -18.78
CA ASP A 197 1.13 -7.64 -17.98
C ASP A 197 0.47 -6.46 -17.23
N ARG A 198 1.20 -5.36 -17.04
CA ARG A 198 0.77 -4.24 -16.18
C ARG A 198 0.28 -3.02 -16.95
N HIS A 199 0.65 -2.88 -18.23
CA HIS A 199 0.31 -1.68 -19.03
C HIS A 199 -1.19 -1.36 -19.07
N ALA A 200 -2.05 -2.37 -18.95
CA ALA A 200 -3.50 -2.21 -18.99
C ALA A 200 -4.10 -1.76 -17.65
N LEU A 201 -3.39 -1.96 -16.54
CA LEU A 201 -3.89 -1.70 -15.18
C LEU A 201 -3.14 -0.57 -14.47
N ILE A 202 -1.97 -0.18 -14.98
CA ILE A 202 -1.12 0.79 -14.26
C ILE A 202 -1.81 2.12 -14.02
N MET A 203 -2.65 2.59 -14.95
CA MET A 203 -3.31 3.88 -14.81
C MET A 203 -4.41 3.87 -13.75
N SER A 204 -5.16 2.78 -13.61
CA SER A 204 -6.16 2.66 -12.53
C SER A 204 -5.48 2.59 -11.15
N GLY A 205 -4.41 1.82 -11.00
CA GLY A 205 -3.63 1.81 -9.76
C GLY A 205 -2.98 3.16 -9.46
N SER A 206 -2.46 3.84 -10.49
CA SER A 206 -1.92 5.21 -10.35
C SER A 206 -2.99 6.21 -9.94
N ALA A 207 -4.23 6.06 -10.41
CA ALA A 207 -5.35 6.92 -10.03
C ALA A 207 -5.73 6.75 -8.55
N ILE A 208 -5.75 5.50 -8.07
CA ILE A 208 -5.92 5.19 -6.64
C ILE A 208 -4.83 5.87 -5.82
N LEU A 209 -3.57 5.65 -6.18
CA LEU A 209 -2.45 6.22 -5.44
C LEU A 209 -2.45 7.75 -5.47
N GLN A 210 -2.81 8.37 -6.60
CA GLN A 210 -2.92 9.83 -6.69
C GLN A 210 -4.03 10.38 -5.79
N ALA A 211 -5.20 9.72 -5.71
CA ALA A 211 -6.26 10.09 -4.79
C ALA A 211 -5.76 10.12 -3.35
N LEU A 212 -5.07 9.06 -2.92
CA LEU A 212 -4.48 8.97 -1.58
C LEU A 212 -3.45 10.08 -1.32
N LEU A 213 -2.56 10.36 -2.27
CA LEU A 213 -1.51 11.36 -2.11
C LEU A 213 -2.00 12.81 -2.20
N ARG A 214 -3.20 13.05 -2.76
CA ARG A 214 -3.86 14.36 -2.66
C ARG A 214 -4.40 14.63 -1.27
N LEU A 215 -4.92 13.59 -0.61
CA LEU A 215 -5.44 13.69 0.76
C LEU A 215 -4.30 13.71 1.78
N TRP A 216 -3.32 12.83 1.59
CA TRP A 216 -2.19 12.65 2.50
C TRP A 216 -0.86 12.82 1.76
N PRO A 217 -0.50 14.06 1.37
CA PRO A 217 0.78 14.31 0.73
C PRO A 217 1.93 13.94 1.69
N THR A 218 2.95 13.27 1.18
CA THR A 218 4.08 12.79 1.98
C THR A 218 5.40 12.86 1.21
N ASP A 219 6.50 13.03 1.93
CA ASP A 219 7.86 12.82 1.46
C ASP A 219 8.40 11.43 1.85
N ARG A 220 7.55 10.60 2.47
CA ARG A 220 7.94 9.34 3.09
C ARG A 220 7.01 8.18 2.70
N LEU A 221 6.72 8.04 1.41
CA LEU A 221 6.11 6.82 0.90
C LEU A 221 7.19 5.76 0.74
N SER A 222 7.09 4.67 1.48
CA SER A 222 7.95 3.49 1.33
C SER A 222 7.27 2.46 0.44
N VAL A 223 8.02 1.96 -0.52
CA VAL A 223 7.56 0.94 -1.48
C VAL A 223 7.78 -0.44 -0.88
N ALA A 224 6.72 -1.24 -0.77
CA ALA A 224 6.79 -2.62 -0.31
C ALA A 224 6.61 -3.59 -1.50
N ASP A 225 7.64 -4.36 -1.81
CA ASP A 225 7.52 -5.55 -2.68
C ASP A 225 7.26 -6.79 -1.83
N ARG A 226 6.29 -6.64 -0.96
CA ARG A 226 5.82 -7.59 0.05
C ARG A 226 4.31 -7.46 0.14
N GLY A 227 3.64 -8.49 0.57
CA GLY A 227 2.19 -8.47 0.73
C GLY A 227 1.71 -9.65 1.55
N LEU A 228 0.48 -10.05 1.31
CA LEU A 228 -0.22 -11.12 2.02
C LEU A 228 0.63 -12.38 2.25
N ARG A 229 1.40 -12.81 1.26
CA ARG A 229 2.24 -14.03 1.36
C ARG A 229 3.33 -13.90 2.42
N GLU A 230 4.03 -12.78 2.43
CA GLU A 230 5.05 -12.48 3.43
C GLU A 230 4.42 -12.30 4.82
N GLY A 231 3.25 -11.65 4.89
CA GLY A 231 2.49 -11.51 6.13
C GLY A 231 2.09 -12.87 6.72
N LEU A 232 1.62 -13.78 5.89
CA LEU A 232 1.28 -15.15 6.32
C LEU A 232 2.51 -15.89 6.84
N LEU A 233 3.66 -15.78 6.14
CA LEU A 233 4.91 -16.39 6.61
C LEU A 233 5.33 -15.82 7.97
N TYR A 234 5.26 -14.51 8.16
CA TYR A 234 5.60 -13.89 9.44
C TYR A 234 4.64 -14.31 10.56
N ALA A 235 3.34 -14.43 10.28
CA ALA A 235 2.37 -14.91 11.24
C ALA A 235 2.68 -16.36 11.68
N GLN A 236 3.02 -17.22 10.74
CA GLN A 236 3.42 -18.61 11.03
C GLN A 236 4.73 -18.68 11.81
N MET A 237 5.76 -17.94 11.40
CA MET A 237 7.04 -17.89 12.12
C MET A 237 6.89 -17.35 13.54
N SER A 238 5.97 -16.41 13.74
CA SER A 238 5.66 -15.92 15.09
C SER A 238 4.94 -16.98 15.94
N ALA A 239 3.98 -17.71 15.35
CA ALA A 239 3.28 -18.81 16.03
C ALA A 239 4.24 -19.95 16.44
N ASP A 240 5.28 -20.18 15.64
CA ASP A 240 6.35 -21.16 15.91
C ASP A 240 7.44 -20.63 16.86
N GLY A 241 7.32 -19.40 17.39
CA GLY A 241 8.31 -18.78 18.28
C GLY A 241 9.62 -18.37 17.61
N VAL A 242 9.71 -18.41 16.28
CA VAL A 242 10.95 -18.11 15.52
C VAL A 242 11.29 -16.63 15.54
N LEU A 243 10.27 -15.75 15.66
CA LEU A 243 10.44 -14.30 15.60
C LEU A 243 10.49 -13.61 16.97
N GLU A 244 10.35 -14.32 18.07
CA GLU A 244 10.23 -13.70 19.40
C GLU A 244 11.53 -13.05 19.88
N ASP A 245 12.71 -13.54 19.47
CA ASP A 245 14.02 -13.11 19.96
C ASP A 245 15.00 -12.58 18.89
N GLY A 246 14.60 -12.53 17.61
CA GLY A 246 15.47 -12.10 16.51
C GLY A 246 15.42 -10.59 16.22
N PRO A 247 16.51 -9.99 15.69
CA PRO A 247 16.44 -8.66 15.10
C PRO A 247 15.58 -8.69 13.82
N LEU A 248 14.68 -7.71 13.68
CA LEU A 248 13.94 -7.47 12.42
C LEU A 248 14.85 -6.87 11.37
#